data_93519b075456fdb507c1c27c6bc3684f
#
_entry.id   93519b075456fdb507c1c27c6bc3684f
#
_cell.length_a   1.000
_cell.length_b   1.000
_cell.length_c   1.000
_cell.angle_alpha   90.00
_cell.angle_beta   90.00
_cell.angle_gamma   90.00
#
_symmetry.space_group_name_H-M   'P 1'
#
loop_
_entity.id
_entity.type
_entity.pdbx_description
1 polymer ?
#
loop_
_entity_poly.entity_id
_entity_poly.type
_entity_poly.pdbx_seq_one_letter_code
_entity_poly.pdbx_strand_id
1 'polypeptide(L)'
;QLEKCTIRAPKDGLVIYANERRDRDSEIKNGAKVNEGSTILRLPDLSRMRVDVEVHESRVDRIRVGMPARIRVQDREFTGEVSAVANRPQSNWMSSAKKYVVQVRIHGQPEDLRPGFTAEVEIRIAELHDVIAVPVAAVVEQGGAFYCGVREGDRVVRRAVTTGQGNDTLIEITSGLDAGEVVVLAPRAALGDLDATEPAAPPATEPRAEPP
;
A
#
# COMPACT_ATOMS: atom_id res chain seq x y z
N GLN A 1 -6.35 -35.62 40.69
CA GLN A 1 -6.87 -34.27 40.30
C GLN A 1 -5.83 -33.16 40.49
N LEU A 2 -4.90 -33.25 41.45
CA LEU A 2 -3.87 -32.23 41.65
C LEU A 2 -2.84 -32.09 40.53
N GLU A 3 -2.52 -33.19 39.82
CA GLU A 3 -1.60 -33.14 38.67
C GLU A 3 -2.14 -32.32 37.50
N LYS A 4 -3.47 -32.26 37.35
CA LYS A 4 -4.13 -31.45 36.30
C LYS A 4 -4.13 -29.94 36.62
N CYS A 5 -3.74 -29.55 37.82
CA CYS A 5 -3.66 -28.14 38.25
C CYS A 5 -2.30 -27.50 37.92
N THR A 6 -1.34 -28.27 37.42
CA THR A 6 -0.06 -27.72 36.98
C THR A 6 0.00 -27.70 35.45
N ILE A 7 -0.03 -26.51 34.86
CA ILE A 7 0.07 -26.29 33.42
C ILE A 7 1.54 -26.04 33.09
N ARG A 8 2.10 -26.89 32.22
CA ARG A 8 3.48 -26.75 31.72
C ARG A 8 3.48 -26.27 30.29
N ALA A 9 4.44 -25.42 29.93
CA ALA A 9 4.64 -25.00 28.55
C ALA A 9 5.09 -26.21 27.70
N PRO A 10 4.45 -26.49 26.55
CA PRO A 10 4.83 -27.61 25.67
C PRO A 10 6.12 -27.35 24.88
N LYS A 11 6.59 -26.11 24.80
CA LYS A 11 7.80 -25.66 24.12
C LYS A 11 8.36 -24.39 24.76
N ASP A 12 9.61 -24.12 24.48
CA ASP A 12 10.23 -22.84 24.84
C ASP A 12 9.66 -21.70 23.99
N GLY A 13 9.58 -20.50 24.54
CA GLY A 13 9.10 -19.34 23.81
C GLY A 13 8.48 -18.24 24.69
N LEU A 14 8.04 -17.19 24.05
CA LEU A 14 7.35 -16.09 24.69
C LEU A 14 5.94 -16.52 25.13
N VAL A 15 5.62 -16.25 26.40
CA VAL A 15 4.28 -16.49 26.95
C VAL A 15 3.52 -15.17 27.01
N ILE A 16 2.33 -15.16 26.43
CA ILE A 16 1.42 -14.02 26.44
C ILE A 16 0.14 -14.41 27.18
N TYR A 17 -0.28 -13.60 28.16
CA TYR A 17 -1.57 -13.76 28.80
C TYR A 17 -2.69 -13.52 27.79
N ALA A 18 -3.69 -14.40 27.77
CA ALA A 18 -4.84 -14.27 26.86
C ALA A 18 -5.89 -13.27 27.39
N ASN A 19 -5.43 -12.08 27.78
CA ASN A 19 -6.30 -10.98 28.23
C ASN A 19 -6.96 -10.33 27.01
N GLU A 20 -8.16 -10.77 26.66
CA GLU A 20 -8.93 -10.13 25.60
C GLU A 20 -9.57 -8.85 26.14
N ARG A 21 -9.39 -7.72 25.42
CA ARG A 21 -9.81 -6.37 25.81
C ARG A 21 -11.33 -6.20 26.05
N ARG A 22 -12.13 -7.26 25.90
CA ARG A 22 -13.59 -7.17 25.95
C ARG A 22 -14.22 -7.38 27.32
N ASP A 23 -13.53 -8.00 28.25
CA ASP A 23 -14.13 -8.33 29.56
C ASP A 23 -13.13 -8.03 30.69
N ARG A 24 -13.43 -6.99 31.47
CA ARG A 24 -12.64 -6.63 32.66
C ARG A 24 -12.68 -7.72 33.74
N ASP A 25 -13.70 -8.58 33.73
CA ASP A 25 -13.85 -9.65 34.70
C ASP A 25 -13.12 -10.93 34.31
N SER A 26 -12.66 -11.06 33.06
CA SER A 26 -11.88 -12.21 32.59
C SER A 26 -10.38 -11.93 32.49
N GLU A 27 -9.89 -10.87 33.12
CA GLU A 27 -8.47 -10.60 33.21
C GLU A 27 -7.74 -11.71 33.96
N ILE A 28 -6.80 -12.38 33.29
CA ILE A 28 -6.02 -13.46 33.87
C ILE A 28 -4.96 -12.88 34.78
N LYS A 29 -5.21 -12.94 36.07
CA LYS A 29 -4.33 -12.50 37.13
C LYS A 29 -4.33 -13.52 38.27
N ASN A 30 -3.40 -13.38 39.21
CA ASN A 30 -3.34 -14.27 40.36
C ASN A 30 -4.66 -14.21 41.14
N GLY A 31 -5.27 -15.37 41.37
CA GLY A 31 -6.59 -15.50 42.01
C GLY A 31 -7.79 -15.36 41.08
N ALA A 32 -7.59 -15.18 39.76
CA ALA A 32 -8.69 -15.14 38.81
C ALA A 32 -9.39 -16.50 38.70
N LYS A 33 -10.73 -16.46 38.57
CA LYS A 33 -11.50 -17.66 38.34
C LYS A 33 -11.39 -18.09 36.88
N VAL A 34 -10.99 -19.31 36.63
CA VAL A 34 -10.81 -19.87 35.31
C VAL A 34 -11.89 -20.93 35.03
N ASN A 35 -12.54 -20.86 33.88
CA ASN A 35 -13.53 -21.83 33.45
C ASN A 35 -12.90 -22.86 32.50
N GLU A 36 -13.50 -24.05 32.43
CA GLU A 36 -13.09 -25.07 31.47
C GLU A 36 -13.24 -24.55 30.02
N GLY A 37 -12.22 -24.78 29.19
CA GLY A 37 -12.19 -24.30 27.80
C GLY A 37 -11.69 -22.85 27.63
N SER A 38 -11.42 -22.13 28.71
CA SER A 38 -10.85 -20.77 28.64
C SER A 38 -9.37 -20.80 28.22
N THR A 39 -8.98 -19.97 27.27
CA THR A 39 -7.56 -19.78 26.93
C THR A 39 -6.91 -18.89 27.98
N ILE A 40 -5.92 -19.43 28.69
CA ILE A 40 -5.20 -18.72 29.76
C ILE A 40 -3.96 -18.04 29.21
N LEU A 41 -3.18 -18.78 28.43
CA LEU A 41 -1.89 -18.37 27.91
C LEU A 41 -1.80 -18.73 26.42
N ARG A 42 -1.04 -17.91 25.68
CA ARG A 42 -0.70 -18.15 24.29
C ARG A 42 0.81 -18.21 24.15
N LEU A 43 1.31 -19.19 23.44
CA LEU A 43 2.72 -19.31 23.05
C LEU A 43 2.81 -19.06 21.54
N PRO A 44 2.96 -17.81 21.09
CA PRO A 44 3.06 -17.52 19.67
C PRO A 44 4.33 -18.13 19.07
N ASP A 45 4.24 -18.47 17.79
CA ASP A 45 5.40 -18.85 17.00
C ASP A 45 6.01 -17.58 16.40
N LEU A 46 7.13 -17.13 16.96
CA LEU A 46 7.82 -15.91 16.53
C LEU A 46 8.63 -16.11 15.24
N SER A 47 8.82 -17.38 14.80
CA SER A 47 9.54 -17.66 13.55
C SER A 47 8.72 -17.31 12.30
N ARG A 48 7.40 -17.20 12.45
CA ARG A 48 6.47 -16.90 11.34
C ARG A 48 5.58 -15.72 11.69
N MET A 49 6.13 -14.55 11.59
CA MET A 49 5.39 -13.32 11.86
C MET A 49 4.73 -12.78 10.58
N ARG A 50 3.58 -12.17 10.77
CA ARG A 50 2.85 -11.47 9.72
C ARG A 50 2.31 -10.15 10.23
N VAL A 51 2.04 -9.25 9.30
CA VAL A 51 1.34 -7.99 9.55
C VAL A 51 -0.02 -8.05 8.87
N ASP A 52 -1.07 -7.74 9.58
CA ASP A 52 -2.42 -7.60 9.06
C ASP A 52 -2.64 -6.10 8.77
N VAL A 53 -2.81 -5.75 7.48
CA VAL A 53 -2.95 -4.38 7.00
C VAL A 53 -4.38 -4.14 6.55
N GLU A 54 -5.00 -3.07 7.03
CA GLU A 54 -6.32 -2.65 6.58
C GLU A 54 -6.21 -1.77 5.33
N VAL A 55 -6.71 -2.24 4.21
CA VAL A 55 -6.68 -1.55 2.93
C VAL A 55 -8.09 -1.15 2.52
N HIS A 56 -8.27 0.09 2.04
CA HIS A 56 -9.56 0.57 1.54
C HIS A 56 -9.98 -0.16 0.25
N GLU A 57 -11.29 -0.34 0.05
CA GLU A 57 -11.90 -1.00 -1.12
C GLU A 57 -11.34 -0.50 -2.46
N SER A 58 -11.16 0.82 -2.60
CA SER A 58 -10.66 1.43 -3.85
C SER A 58 -9.22 1.04 -4.24
N ARG A 59 -8.44 0.48 -3.31
CA ARG A 59 -7.04 0.12 -3.52
C ARG A 59 -6.79 -1.38 -3.50
N VAL A 60 -7.68 -2.17 -2.90
CA VAL A 60 -7.48 -3.61 -2.71
C VAL A 60 -7.42 -4.37 -4.02
N ASP A 61 -8.14 -3.94 -5.04
CA ASP A 61 -8.16 -4.57 -6.36
C ASP A 61 -6.80 -4.56 -7.09
N ARG A 62 -5.91 -3.67 -6.70
CA ARG A 62 -4.55 -3.58 -7.23
C ARG A 62 -3.58 -4.52 -6.54
N ILE A 63 -3.94 -5.09 -5.38
CA ILE A 63 -3.05 -5.92 -4.56
C ILE A 63 -3.24 -7.39 -4.94
N ARG A 64 -2.13 -8.08 -5.14
CA ARG A 64 -2.08 -9.51 -5.44
C ARG A 64 -1.16 -10.24 -4.47
N VAL A 65 -1.45 -11.51 -4.23
CA VAL A 65 -0.56 -12.39 -3.46
C VAL A 65 0.78 -12.50 -4.18
N GLY A 66 1.87 -12.49 -3.42
CA GLY A 66 3.24 -12.50 -3.92
C GLY A 66 3.86 -11.12 -4.16
N MET A 67 3.09 -10.03 -4.05
CA MET A 67 3.66 -8.69 -4.19
C MET A 67 4.64 -8.39 -3.06
N PRO A 68 5.82 -7.81 -3.39
CA PRO A 68 6.80 -7.43 -2.39
C PRO A 68 6.31 -6.26 -1.55
N ALA A 69 6.65 -6.31 -0.27
CA ALA A 69 6.31 -5.27 0.68
C ALA A 69 7.51 -4.88 1.54
N ARG A 70 7.60 -3.60 1.87
CA ARG A 70 8.49 -3.07 2.88
C ARG A 70 7.68 -2.81 4.15
N ILE A 71 8.19 -3.26 5.26
CA ILE A 71 7.49 -3.21 6.55
C ILE A 71 8.37 -2.43 7.50
N ARG A 72 7.84 -1.32 8.04
CA ARG A 72 8.52 -0.54 9.05
C ARG A 72 7.83 -0.74 10.40
N VAL A 73 8.59 -1.17 11.39
CA VAL A 73 8.12 -1.30 12.76
C VAL A 73 9.08 -0.51 13.65
N GLN A 74 8.58 0.58 14.24
CA GLN A 74 9.42 1.57 14.94
C GLN A 74 10.53 2.08 14.00
N ASP A 75 11.79 1.94 14.38
CA ASP A 75 12.96 2.39 13.60
C ASP A 75 13.60 1.26 12.77
N ARG A 76 12.94 0.11 12.65
CA ARG A 76 13.45 -1.05 11.92
C ARG A 76 12.65 -1.31 10.66
N GLU A 77 13.37 -1.63 9.59
CA GLU A 77 12.78 -2.02 8.31
C GLU A 77 12.97 -3.52 8.06
N PHE A 78 11.89 -4.14 7.57
CA PHE A 78 11.86 -5.54 7.17
C PHE A 78 11.31 -5.63 5.76
N THR A 79 11.70 -6.68 5.07
CA THR A 79 11.10 -7.06 3.79
C THR A 79 10.06 -8.14 4.01
N GLY A 80 9.07 -8.17 3.15
CA GLY A 80 8.02 -9.17 3.18
C GLY A 80 7.31 -9.31 1.86
N GLU A 81 6.29 -10.13 1.84
CA GLU A 81 5.43 -10.33 0.68
C GLU A 81 3.98 -10.46 1.11
N VAL A 82 3.08 -10.09 0.22
CA VAL A 82 1.64 -10.31 0.42
C VAL A 82 1.36 -11.81 0.38
N SER A 83 0.90 -12.36 1.50
CA SER A 83 0.59 -13.79 1.64
C SER A 83 -0.88 -14.11 1.41
N ALA A 84 -1.78 -13.19 1.73
CA ALA A 84 -3.21 -13.35 1.50
C ALA A 84 -3.92 -11.99 1.43
N VAL A 85 -5.00 -11.94 0.65
CA VAL A 85 -5.93 -10.81 0.57
C VAL A 85 -7.31 -11.34 0.97
N ALA A 86 -7.95 -10.72 1.96
CA ALA A 86 -9.27 -11.15 2.41
C ALA A 86 -10.33 -10.89 1.34
N ASN A 87 -11.17 -11.88 1.07
CA ASN A 87 -12.27 -11.78 0.09
C ASN A 87 -13.50 -11.06 0.66
N ARG A 88 -13.53 -10.78 1.96
CA ARG A 88 -14.65 -10.09 2.62
C ARG A 88 -14.15 -8.86 3.34
N PRO A 89 -14.86 -7.72 3.21
CA PRO A 89 -14.53 -6.54 3.98
C PRO A 89 -14.79 -6.77 5.46
N GLN A 90 -13.95 -6.18 6.29
CA GLN A 90 -14.28 -5.97 7.69
C GLN A 90 -15.15 -4.71 7.77
N SER A 91 -16.42 -4.90 8.01
CA SER A 91 -17.32 -3.78 8.29
C SER A 91 -17.32 -3.48 9.78
N ASN A 92 -16.91 -2.29 10.13
CA ASN A 92 -17.19 -1.77 11.47
C ASN A 92 -18.54 -1.03 11.39
N TRP A 93 -19.51 -1.38 12.25
CA TRP A 93 -20.85 -0.77 12.24
C TRP A 93 -20.84 0.77 12.41
N MET A 94 -19.71 1.32 12.88
CA MET A 94 -19.50 2.77 13.05
C MET A 94 -18.82 3.44 11.84
N SER A 95 -18.39 2.69 10.84
CA SER A 95 -17.67 3.23 9.68
C SER A 95 -18.31 2.73 8.39
N SER A 96 -18.70 3.66 7.51
CA SER A 96 -19.20 3.35 6.17
C SER A 96 -18.09 2.91 5.21
N ALA A 97 -16.82 3.08 5.58
CA ALA A 97 -15.68 2.70 4.75
C ALA A 97 -15.42 1.20 4.86
N LYS A 98 -15.54 0.50 3.74
CA LYS A 98 -15.20 -0.92 3.63
C LYS A 98 -13.69 -1.08 3.57
N LYS A 99 -13.15 -1.85 4.49
CA LYS A 99 -11.73 -2.18 4.57
C LYS A 99 -11.52 -3.67 4.40
N TYR A 100 -10.49 -4.04 3.68
CA TYR A 100 -10.07 -5.42 3.47
C TYR A 100 -8.77 -5.69 4.21
N VAL A 101 -8.66 -6.85 4.83
CA VAL A 101 -7.42 -7.25 5.49
C VAL A 101 -6.49 -7.89 4.47
N VAL A 102 -5.32 -7.31 4.33
CA VAL A 102 -4.21 -7.85 3.55
C VAL A 102 -3.17 -8.40 4.53
N GLN A 103 -2.81 -9.66 4.39
CA GLN A 103 -1.79 -10.30 5.22
C GLN A 103 -0.45 -10.22 4.52
N VAL A 104 0.53 -9.65 5.19
CA VAL A 104 1.90 -9.54 4.71
C VAL A 104 2.79 -10.37 5.62
N ARG A 105 3.46 -11.36 5.04
CA ARG A 105 4.44 -12.20 5.74
C ARG A 105 5.77 -11.47 5.78
N ILE A 106 6.39 -11.43 6.95
CA ILE A 106 7.74 -10.89 7.14
C ILE A 106 8.74 -11.96 6.73
N HIS A 107 9.76 -11.58 5.96
CA HIS A 107 10.88 -12.46 5.64
C HIS A 107 11.92 -12.44 6.77
N GLY A 108 12.48 -13.61 7.03
CA GLY A 108 13.48 -13.79 8.11
C GLY A 108 12.84 -14.02 9.48
N GLN A 109 13.67 -13.98 10.49
CA GLN A 109 13.28 -14.13 11.90
C GLN A 109 13.55 -12.82 12.63
N PRO A 110 12.54 -11.97 12.82
CA PRO A 110 12.73 -10.74 13.57
C PRO A 110 12.83 -11.05 15.07
N GLU A 111 14.06 -11.26 15.56
CA GLU A 111 14.32 -11.73 16.95
C GLU A 111 13.77 -10.81 18.04
N ASP A 112 13.57 -9.52 17.76
CA ASP A 112 13.14 -8.53 18.75
C ASP A 112 11.73 -7.97 18.51
N LEU A 113 10.98 -8.50 17.56
CA LEU A 113 9.60 -8.06 17.36
C LEU A 113 8.64 -8.78 18.30
N ARG A 114 7.85 -8.00 19.00
CA ARG A 114 6.76 -8.53 19.83
C ARG A 114 5.44 -8.47 19.10
N PRO A 115 4.59 -9.50 19.19
CA PRO A 115 3.23 -9.44 18.70
C PRO A 115 2.46 -8.26 19.31
N GLY A 116 1.66 -7.57 18.47
CA GLY A 116 0.87 -6.43 18.90
C GLY A 116 1.49 -5.05 18.61
N PHE A 117 2.69 -4.99 18.04
CA PHE A 117 3.25 -3.73 17.56
C PHE A 117 2.50 -3.23 16.32
N THR A 118 2.41 -1.91 16.19
CA THR A 118 1.93 -1.26 14.97
C THR A 118 3.05 -1.23 13.94
N ALA A 119 2.71 -1.56 12.70
CA ALA A 119 3.60 -1.53 11.56
C ALA A 119 3.06 -0.63 10.46
N GLU A 120 3.95 0.07 9.78
CA GLU A 120 3.69 0.74 8.52
C GLU A 120 4.13 -0.18 7.38
N VAL A 121 3.27 -0.38 6.38
CA VAL A 121 3.54 -1.31 5.28
C VAL A 121 3.38 -0.61 3.95
N GLU A 122 4.44 -0.63 3.17
CA GLU A 122 4.46 -0.17 1.78
C GLU A 122 4.43 -1.39 0.85
N ILE A 123 3.31 -1.61 0.16
CA ILE A 123 3.19 -2.68 -0.83
C ILE A 123 3.54 -2.11 -2.19
N ARG A 124 4.54 -2.70 -2.87
CA ARG A 124 4.93 -2.32 -4.21
C ARG A 124 3.96 -2.94 -5.20
N ILE A 125 3.08 -2.13 -5.78
CA ILE A 125 2.02 -2.57 -6.68
C ILE A 125 2.54 -2.77 -8.10
N ALA A 126 3.43 -1.88 -8.55
CA ALA A 126 4.07 -1.94 -9.87
C ALA A 126 5.48 -1.38 -9.80
N GLU A 127 6.32 -1.85 -10.69
CA GLU A 127 7.64 -1.32 -10.98
C GLU A 127 7.71 -1.12 -12.49
N LEU A 128 7.75 0.14 -12.90
CA LEU A 128 7.79 0.51 -14.32
C LEU A 128 9.24 0.71 -14.72
N HIS A 129 9.66 0.07 -15.80
CA HIS A 129 10.99 0.20 -16.36
C HIS A 129 10.90 0.93 -17.71
N ASP A 130 11.91 1.72 -18.02
CA ASP A 130 12.05 2.44 -19.29
C ASP A 130 10.84 3.35 -19.63
N VAL A 131 10.30 4.01 -18.62
CA VAL A 131 9.18 4.94 -18.75
C VAL A 131 9.61 6.38 -18.56
N ILE A 132 8.94 7.29 -19.25
CA ILE A 132 9.07 8.72 -19.01
C ILE A 132 8.17 9.07 -17.83
N ALA A 133 8.76 9.48 -16.71
CA ALA A 133 8.04 9.88 -15.53
C ALA A 133 8.31 11.36 -15.21
N VAL A 134 7.25 12.10 -14.91
CA VAL A 134 7.34 13.49 -14.52
C VAL A 134 6.70 13.71 -13.15
N PRO A 135 7.11 14.75 -12.39
CA PRO A 135 6.41 15.11 -11.16
C PRO A 135 4.93 15.40 -11.44
N VAL A 136 4.03 14.96 -10.57
CA VAL A 136 2.58 15.22 -10.69
C VAL A 136 2.31 16.73 -10.80
N ALA A 137 3.12 17.56 -10.15
CA ALA A 137 3.04 19.03 -10.20
C ALA A 137 3.33 19.62 -11.60
N ALA A 138 3.93 18.87 -12.52
CA ALA A 138 4.20 19.30 -13.91
C ALA A 138 3.04 18.99 -14.85
N VAL A 139 2.03 18.23 -14.41
CA VAL A 139 0.88 17.84 -15.22
C VAL A 139 -0.35 18.62 -14.79
N VAL A 140 -1.08 19.18 -15.75
CA VAL A 140 -2.34 19.88 -15.54
C VAL A 140 -3.44 19.20 -16.31
N GLU A 141 -4.53 18.94 -15.63
CA GLU A 141 -5.79 18.50 -16.26
C GLU A 141 -6.64 19.72 -16.60
N GLN A 142 -7.08 19.80 -17.85
CA GLN A 142 -7.99 20.84 -18.32
C GLN A 142 -8.90 20.27 -19.43
N GLY A 143 -10.21 20.39 -19.23
CA GLY A 143 -11.19 19.90 -20.21
C GLY A 143 -11.16 18.37 -20.44
N GLY A 144 -10.72 17.59 -19.45
CA GLY A 144 -10.61 16.13 -19.56
C GLY A 144 -9.36 15.63 -20.30
N ALA A 145 -8.44 16.53 -20.66
CA ALA A 145 -7.14 16.20 -21.23
C ALA A 145 -6.01 16.65 -20.33
N PHE A 146 -4.87 15.94 -20.39
CA PHE A 146 -3.68 16.26 -19.62
C PHE A 146 -2.65 17.01 -20.45
N TYR A 147 -1.98 17.97 -19.83
CA TYR A 147 -1.00 18.83 -20.47
C TYR A 147 0.23 19.03 -19.60
N CYS A 148 1.39 19.18 -20.25
CA CYS A 148 2.64 19.62 -19.60
C CYS A 148 3.11 20.92 -20.25
N GLY A 149 3.79 21.75 -19.46
CA GLY A 149 4.59 22.87 -19.97
C GLY A 149 5.99 22.36 -20.31
N VAL A 150 6.35 22.33 -21.59
CA VAL A 150 7.68 21.92 -22.06
C VAL A 150 8.49 23.15 -22.41
N ARG A 151 9.74 23.21 -21.94
CA ARG A 151 10.64 24.32 -22.27
C ARG A 151 11.28 24.07 -23.63
N GLU A 152 11.00 24.97 -24.58
CA GLU A 152 11.63 25.02 -25.89
C GLU A 152 12.44 26.35 -26.01
N GLY A 153 13.74 26.26 -25.71
CA GLY A 153 14.61 27.42 -25.59
C GLY A 153 14.17 28.34 -24.44
N ASP A 154 13.79 29.60 -24.75
CA ASP A 154 13.31 30.58 -23.77
C ASP A 154 11.78 30.61 -23.60
N ARG A 155 11.06 29.75 -24.29
CA ARG A 155 9.60 29.68 -24.25
C ARG A 155 9.14 28.40 -23.57
N VAL A 156 7.97 28.50 -22.92
CA VAL A 156 7.25 27.34 -22.40
C VAL A 156 6.06 27.07 -23.32
N VAL A 157 6.04 25.88 -23.91
CA VAL A 157 4.98 25.47 -24.84
C VAL A 157 4.08 24.47 -24.12
N ARG A 158 2.77 24.66 -24.28
CA ARG A 158 1.77 23.73 -23.80
C ARG A 158 1.73 22.51 -24.72
N ARG A 159 1.95 21.33 -24.17
CA ARG A 159 1.90 20.07 -24.94
C ARG A 159 0.92 19.11 -24.32
N ALA A 160 0.01 18.55 -25.15
CA ALA A 160 -0.91 17.50 -24.73
C ALA A 160 -0.13 16.21 -24.46
N VAL A 161 -0.47 15.54 -23.36
CA VAL A 161 0.19 14.31 -22.93
C VAL A 161 -0.85 13.25 -22.56
N THR A 162 -0.47 12.00 -22.72
CA THR A 162 -1.25 10.87 -22.19
C THR A 162 -0.55 10.32 -20.96
N THR A 163 -1.27 10.22 -19.86
CA THR A 163 -0.74 9.73 -18.59
C THR A 163 -1.01 8.24 -18.42
N GLY A 164 -0.06 7.55 -17.80
CA GLY A 164 -0.17 6.14 -17.42
C GLY A 164 -0.37 5.98 -15.91
N GLN A 165 0.40 5.05 -15.31
CA GLN A 165 0.37 4.83 -13.88
C GLN A 165 1.17 5.90 -13.13
N GLY A 166 0.77 6.17 -11.89
CA GLY A 166 1.47 7.14 -11.06
C GLY A 166 1.29 6.89 -9.58
N ASN A 167 2.08 7.61 -8.80
CA ASN A 167 1.97 7.70 -7.36
C ASN A 167 1.75 9.17 -6.93
N ASP A 168 1.85 9.45 -5.64
CA ASP A 168 1.63 10.79 -5.09
C ASP A 168 2.72 11.81 -5.54
N THR A 169 3.83 11.37 -6.13
CA THR A 169 4.98 12.21 -6.49
C THR A 169 5.21 12.27 -7.99
N LEU A 170 5.14 11.12 -8.67
CA LEU A 170 5.46 10.94 -10.08
C LEU A 170 4.30 10.31 -10.84
N ILE A 171 4.15 10.70 -12.10
CA ILE A 171 3.19 10.13 -13.03
C ILE A 171 3.91 9.76 -14.34
N GLU A 172 3.61 8.60 -14.85
CA GLU A 172 4.09 8.11 -16.14
C GLU A 172 3.44 8.89 -17.28
N ILE A 173 4.24 9.23 -18.29
CA ILE A 173 3.76 9.78 -19.56
C ILE A 173 3.96 8.73 -20.64
N THR A 174 2.85 8.26 -21.20
CA THR A 174 2.86 7.23 -22.24
C THR A 174 3.00 7.81 -23.65
N SER A 175 2.63 9.09 -23.83
CA SER A 175 2.85 9.81 -25.09
C SER A 175 2.84 11.32 -24.88
N GLY A 176 3.47 12.05 -25.80
CA GLY A 176 3.50 13.51 -25.82
C GLY A 176 4.76 14.14 -25.24
N LEU A 177 5.67 13.36 -24.66
CA LEU A 177 6.99 13.82 -24.22
C LEU A 177 8.08 12.87 -24.69
N ASP A 178 9.25 13.41 -24.94
CA ASP A 178 10.46 12.65 -25.26
C ASP A 178 11.45 12.66 -24.09
N ALA A 179 12.30 11.64 -24.03
CA ALA A 179 13.31 11.54 -22.98
C ALA A 179 14.32 12.72 -23.11
N GLY A 180 14.57 13.39 -21.97
CA GLY A 180 15.53 14.53 -21.92
C GLY A 180 14.87 15.89 -22.11
N GLU A 181 13.60 16.00 -22.40
CA GLU A 181 12.87 17.25 -22.43
C GLU A 181 12.71 17.85 -21.02
N VAL A 182 12.73 19.17 -20.92
CA VAL A 182 12.60 19.88 -19.66
C VAL A 182 11.15 20.30 -19.46
N VAL A 183 10.51 19.78 -18.41
CA VAL A 183 9.15 20.14 -18.02
C VAL A 183 9.15 21.16 -16.89
N VAL A 184 8.17 22.07 -16.93
CA VAL A 184 8.00 23.13 -15.94
C VAL A 184 7.09 22.65 -14.83
N LEU A 185 7.50 22.83 -13.58
CA LEU A 185 6.63 22.60 -12.44
C LEU A 185 5.58 23.70 -12.32
N ALA A 186 4.36 23.34 -11.97
CA ALA A 186 3.21 24.26 -11.90
C ALA A 186 2.96 25.06 -13.21
N PRO A 187 2.72 24.38 -14.34
CA PRO A 187 2.62 25.02 -15.65
C PRO A 187 1.48 26.04 -15.75
N ARG A 188 0.47 25.99 -14.89
CA ARG A 188 -0.58 27.05 -14.81
C ARG A 188 -0.02 28.42 -14.51
N ALA A 189 1.00 28.51 -13.65
CA ALA A 189 1.63 29.78 -13.31
C ALA A 189 2.56 30.25 -14.44
N ALA A 190 3.17 29.34 -15.19
CA ALA A 190 4.11 29.65 -16.26
C ALA A 190 3.45 29.95 -17.61
N LEU A 191 2.29 29.32 -17.86
CA LEU A 191 1.56 29.47 -19.13
C LEU A 191 0.58 30.66 -19.11
N GLY A 192 0.30 31.26 -17.92
CA GLY A 192 -0.80 32.23 -17.78
C GLY A 192 -2.15 31.64 -18.13
N ASP A 193 -3.22 32.40 -18.03
CA ASP A 193 -4.51 32.09 -18.68
C ASP A 193 -4.37 32.29 -20.20
N LEU A 194 -3.56 31.47 -20.85
CA LEU A 194 -3.55 31.44 -22.30
C LEU A 194 -4.85 30.81 -22.76
N ASP A 195 -5.75 31.67 -23.19
CA ASP A 195 -6.98 31.38 -23.91
C ASP A 195 -6.80 30.19 -24.87
N ALA A 196 -7.84 29.40 -24.88
CA ALA A 196 -8.04 28.24 -25.75
C ALA A 196 -7.72 28.55 -27.22
N THR A 197 -6.46 28.44 -27.59
CA THR A 197 -6.09 28.34 -29.00
C THR A 197 -5.90 26.86 -29.29
N GLU A 198 -6.90 26.34 -29.94
CA GLU A 198 -7.06 25.10 -30.72
C GLU A 198 -6.21 23.87 -30.30
N PRO A 199 -6.86 22.78 -29.88
CA PRO A 199 -6.18 21.53 -29.59
C PRO A 199 -5.57 21.00 -30.89
N ALA A 200 -4.24 20.88 -30.94
CA ALA A 200 -3.60 20.04 -31.95
C ALA A 200 -4.18 18.63 -31.81
N ALA A 201 -4.87 18.15 -32.85
CA ALA A 201 -5.47 16.85 -32.90
C ALA A 201 -4.42 15.77 -32.55
N PRO A 202 -4.76 14.72 -31.76
CA PRO A 202 -3.85 13.63 -31.48
C PRO A 202 -3.41 12.99 -32.80
N PRO A 203 -2.14 12.59 -32.93
CA PRO A 203 -1.69 11.88 -34.12
C PRO A 203 -2.55 10.61 -34.29
N ALA A 204 -3.14 10.46 -35.48
CA ALA A 204 -3.97 9.32 -35.84
C ALA A 204 -3.18 8.04 -35.58
N THR A 205 -3.71 7.19 -34.72
CA THR A 205 -3.21 5.83 -34.49
C THR A 205 -3.42 5.07 -35.79
N GLU A 206 -2.33 4.82 -36.54
CA GLU A 206 -2.36 3.88 -37.66
C GLU A 206 -2.79 2.49 -37.14
N PRO A 207 -3.75 1.83 -37.78
CA PRO A 207 -4.15 0.49 -37.42
C PRO A 207 -2.98 -0.47 -37.70
N ARG A 208 -2.50 -1.10 -36.63
CA ARG A 208 -1.48 -2.16 -36.70
C ARG A 208 -2.04 -3.29 -37.55
N ALA A 209 -1.44 -3.51 -38.73
CA ALA A 209 -1.76 -4.62 -39.60
C ALA A 209 -1.55 -5.96 -38.86
N GLU A 210 -2.58 -6.80 -38.85
CA GLU A 210 -2.49 -8.21 -38.47
C GLU A 210 -1.56 -8.93 -39.47
N PRO A 211 -0.64 -9.76 -38.98
CA PRO A 211 0.12 -10.65 -39.85
C PRO A 211 -0.75 -11.86 -40.26
N PRO A 212 -0.43 -12.49 -41.41
CA PRO A 212 -1.18 -13.57 -42.01
C PRO A 212 -1.15 -14.89 -41.24
#